data_59ec71c0e0e18fb6730304b0e88db1e2
#
_entry.id   59ec71c0e0e18fb6730304b0e88db1e2
#
_cell.length_a   1.000
_cell.length_b   1.000
_cell.length_c   1.000
_cell.angle_alpha   90.00
_cell.angle_beta   90.00
_cell.angle_gamma   90.00
#
_symmetry.space_group_name_H-M   'P 1'
#
loop_
_entity.id
_entity.type
_entity.pdbx_description
1 polymer ?
#
loop_
_entity_poly.entity_id
_entity_poly.type
_entity_poly.pdbx_seq_one_letter_code
_entity_poly.pdbx_strand_id
1 'polypeptide(L)'
;MTIRFERTVPILRIFSEEKAKEFYLGFLGFKLDWEHRFETDAPLYMQVSRAGMVLHFSEHHGDGAPGATLFVETAGLDELHAEVTAKKYRYLKPGIEDAPWGARVMTVIDPFSNRIRFSERKPS
;
A
#
# COMPACT_ATOMS: atom_id res chain seq x y z
N MET A 1 -25.36 -20.95 12.67
CA MET A 1 -24.51 -20.33 11.65
C MET A 1 -23.08 -20.15 12.19
N THR A 2 -22.09 -20.54 11.41
CA THR A 2 -20.68 -20.39 11.78
C THR A 2 -20.19 -19.02 11.37
N ILE A 3 -19.45 -18.36 12.27
CA ILE A 3 -18.83 -17.07 11.98
C ILE A 3 -17.68 -17.28 10.98
N ARG A 4 -17.59 -16.40 9.98
CA ARG A 4 -16.51 -16.38 9.02
C ARG A 4 -16.03 -14.96 8.82
N PHE A 5 -14.73 -14.76 8.89
CA PHE A 5 -14.12 -13.48 8.51
C PHE A 5 -13.62 -13.61 7.08
N GLU A 6 -14.27 -12.90 6.15
CA GLU A 6 -14.00 -13.07 4.72
C GLU A 6 -12.63 -12.52 4.32
N ARG A 7 -12.32 -11.32 4.74
CA ARG A 7 -11.01 -10.71 4.52
C ARG A 7 -10.86 -9.50 5.43
N THR A 8 -9.62 -9.11 5.64
CA THR A 8 -9.30 -7.89 6.37
C THR A 8 -8.75 -6.87 5.38
N VAL A 9 -9.31 -5.66 5.40
CA VAL A 9 -8.85 -4.58 4.52
C VAL A 9 -8.40 -3.43 5.41
N PRO A 10 -7.12 -3.05 5.36
CA PRO A 10 -6.65 -1.89 6.12
C PRO A 10 -7.19 -0.59 5.51
N ILE A 11 -7.50 0.36 6.38
CA ILE A 11 -7.94 1.69 5.98
C ILE A 11 -6.80 2.64 6.34
N LEU A 12 -6.17 3.23 5.32
CA LEU A 12 -5.04 4.12 5.52
C LEU A 12 -5.46 5.56 5.36
N ARG A 13 -5.00 6.41 6.26
CA ARG A 13 -5.30 7.83 6.22
C ARG A 13 -4.47 8.52 5.14
N ILE A 14 -5.14 9.35 4.31
CA ILE A 14 -4.48 10.16 3.29
C ILE A 14 -4.96 11.60 3.43
N PHE A 15 -4.19 12.54 2.87
CA PHE A 15 -4.49 13.96 2.93
C PHE A 15 -4.53 14.62 1.55
N SER A 16 -4.28 13.86 0.48
CA SER A 16 -4.30 14.34 -0.89
C SER A 16 -4.63 13.20 -1.83
N GLU A 17 -5.72 13.36 -2.57
CA GLU A 17 -6.10 12.39 -3.60
C GLU A 17 -5.02 12.27 -4.67
N GLU A 18 -4.52 13.42 -5.15
CA GLU A 18 -3.51 13.46 -6.19
C GLU A 18 -2.24 12.71 -5.78
N LYS A 19 -1.74 12.97 -4.58
CA LYS A 19 -0.51 12.32 -4.10
C LYS A 19 -0.71 10.84 -3.82
N ALA A 20 -1.88 10.45 -3.31
CA ALA A 20 -2.19 9.05 -3.07
C ALA A 20 -2.23 8.27 -4.39
N LYS A 21 -2.88 8.81 -5.41
CA LYS A 21 -2.97 8.16 -6.71
C LYS A 21 -1.63 8.10 -7.41
N GLU A 22 -0.84 9.16 -7.33
CA GLU A 22 0.52 9.16 -7.89
C GLU A 22 1.35 8.02 -7.30
N PHE A 23 1.30 7.85 -5.99
CA PHE A 23 2.09 6.82 -5.31
C PHE A 23 1.54 5.42 -5.55
N TYR A 24 0.25 5.20 -5.27
CA TYR A 24 -0.29 3.85 -5.29
C TYR A 24 -0.65 3.35 -6.68
N LEU A 25 -1.19 4.20 -7.53
CA LEU A 25 -1.51 3.80 -8.90
C LEU A 25 -0.30 3.96 -9.82
N GLY A 26 0.38 5.09 -9.73
CA GLY A 26 1.53 5.37 -10.60
C GLY A 26 2.78 4.58 -10.22
N PHE A 27 3.22 4.69 -8.98
CA PHE A 27 4.47 4.08 -8.54
C PHE A 27 4.32 2.60 -8.21
N LEU A 28 3.33 2.23 -7.39
CA LEU A 28 3.14 0.84 -6.96
C LEU A 28 2.27 0.01 -7.89
N GLY A 29 1.66 0.61 -8.90
CA GLY A 29 0.93 -0.14 -9.92
C GLY A 29 -0.40 -0.73 -9.47
N PHE A 30 -1.00 -0.21 -8.41
CA PHE A 30 -2.32 -0.63 -7.98
C PHE A 30 -3.38 -0.13 -8.95
N LYS A 31 -4.51 -0.83 -8.99
CA LYS A 31 -5.67 -0.45 -9.77
C LYS A 31 -6.70 0.22 -8.87
N LEU A 32 -7.28 1.32 -9.33
CA LEU A 32 -8.40 1.95 -8.63
C LEU A 32 -9.66 1.11 -8.91
N ASP A 33 -10.25 0.56 -7.85
CA ASP A 33 -11.46 -0.26 -7.99
C ASP A 33 -12.71 0.61 -7.95
N TRP A 34 -12.78 1.52 -6.98
CA TRP A 34 -13.90 2.46 -6.85
C TRP A 34 -13.49 3.59 -5.92
N GLU A 35 -14.25 4.70 -6.02
CA GLU A 35 -14.11 5.82 -5.09
C GLU A 35 -15.48 6.37 -4.75
N HIS A 36 -15.58 6.99 -3.57
CA HIS A 36 -16.85 7.49 -3.05
C HIS A 36 -16.64 8.81 -2.32
N ARG A 37 -17.55 9.76 -2.56
CA ARG A 37 -17.69 11.00 -1.80
C ARG A 37 -19.17 11.18 -1.50
N PHE A 38 -19.52 11.57 -0.27
CA PHE A 38 -20.92 11.84 0.04
C PHE A 38 -21.45 13.05 -0.73
N GLU A 39 -20.59 14.03 -0.96
CA GLU A 39 -20.89 15.21 -1.76
C GLU A 39 -19.66 15.57 -2.57
N THR A 40 -19.79 16.46 -3.56
CA THR A 40 -18.71 16.79 -4.49
C THR A 40 -17.41 17.19 -3.81
N ASP A 41 -17.50 18.00 -2.74
CA ASP A 41 -16.32 18.48 -2.01
C ASP A 41 -16.06 17.72 -0.72
N ALA A 42 -16.78 16.62 -0.49
CA ALA A 42 -16.60 15.80 0.71
C ALA A 42 -15.30 15.00 0.64
N PRO A 43 -14.78 14.55 1.79
CA PRO A 43 -13.58 13.71 1.83
C PRO A 43 -13.74 12.45 0.99
N LEU A 44 -12.65 12.06 0.33
CA LEU A 44 -12.61 10.88 -0.52
C LEU A 44 -12.44 9.60 0.30
N TYR A 45 -13.12 8.55 -0.14
CA TYR A 45 -12.87 7.18 0.30
C TYR A 45 -12.73 6.32 -0.95
N MET A 46 -11.67 5.50 -1.03
CA MET A 46 -11.46 4.70 -2.23
C MET A 46 -10.85 3.35 -1.93
N GLN A 47 -11.04 2.42 -2.86
CA GLN A 47 -10.40 1.11 -2.81
C GLN A 47 -9.45 0.95 -3.98
N VAL A 48 -8.25 0.45 -3.67
CA VAL A 48 -7.29 0.05 -4.69
C VAL A 48 -6.89 -1.40 -4.44
N SER A 49 -6.44 -2.08 -5.50
CA SER A 49 -6.02 -3.48 -5.36
C SER A 49 -4.94 -3.84 -6.37
N ARG A 50 -4.14 -4.83 -5.99
CA ARG A 50 -3.14 -5.41 -6.87
C ARG A 50 -2.74 -6.78 -6.32
N ALA A 51 -2.73 -7.80 -7.19
CA ALA A 51 -2.17 -9.12 -6.88
C ALA A 51 -2.66 -9.73 -5.56
N GLY A 52 -3.94 -9.54 -5.25
CA GLY A 52 -4.54 -10.07 -4.03
C GLY A 52 -4.51 -9.11 -2.85
N MET A 53 -3.78 -8.01 -2.93
CA MET A 53 -3.73 -7.02 -1.87
C MET A 53 -4.79 -5.95 -2.11
N VAL A 54 -5.60 -5.68 -1.09
CA VAL A 54 -6.66 -4.68 -1.16
C VAL A 54 -6.43 -3.65 -0.07
N LEU A 55 -6.49 -2.38 -0.44
CA LEU A 55 -6.32 -1.26 0.48
C LEU A 55 -7.48 -0.29 0.33
N HIS A 56 -7.93 0.28 1.44
CA HIS A 56 -8.82 1.43 1.43
C HIS A 56 -8.03 2.66 1.86
N PHE A 57 -8.34 3.79 1.23
CA PHE A 57 -7.76 5.08 1.59
C PHE A 57 -8.87 6.04 1.94
N SER A 58 -8.67 6.81 2.99
CA SER A 58 -9.68 7.72 3.48
C SER A 58 -9.09 9.09 3.82
N GLU A 59 -9.76 10.14 3.35
CA GLU A 59 -9.48 11.51 3.77
C GLU A 59 -10.32 11.90 4.99
N HIS A 60 -11.22 11.02 5.46
CA HIS A 60 -12.09 11.31 6.59
C HIS A 60 -11.31 11.38 7.90
N HIS A 61 -11.54 12.43 8.66
CA HIS A 61 -10.83 12.73 9.89
C HIS A 61 -10.85 11.59 10.91
N GLY A 62 -11.89 10.81 11.00
CA GLY A 62 -12.01 9.74 11.98
C GLY A 62 -11.50 8.38 11.52
N ASP A 63 -11.06 8.27 10.27
CA ASP A 63 -10.68 6.98 9.69
C ASP A 63 -9.17 6.74 9.79
N GLY A 64 -8.75 6.04 10.81
CA GLY A 64 -7.36 5.69 10.97
C GLY A 64 -6.46 6.85 11.39
N ALA A 65 -5.30 6.53 11.89
CA ALA A 65 -4.27 7.50 12.24
C ALA A 65 -3.24 7.58 11.11
N PRO A 66 -2.62 8.74 10.89
CA PRO A 66 -1.50 8.83 9.94
C PRO A 66 -0.33 7.96 10.39
N GLY A 67 0.41 7.41 9.44
CA GLY A 67 1.63 6.70 9.74
C GLY A 67 1.46 5.22 10.07
N ALA A 68 0.43 4.58 9.56
CA ALA A 68 0.25 3.13 9.73
C ALA A 68 1.36 2.35 9.05
N THR A 69 1.66 1.16 9.58
CA THR A 69 2.63 0.24 8.97
C THR A 69 1.95 -1.08 8.65
N LEU A 70 2.14 -1.56 7.43
CA LEU A 70 1.63 -2.85 6.98
C LEU A 70 2.80 -3.78 6.72
N PHE A 71 2.62 -5.05 7.09
CA PHE A 71 3.57 -6.11 6.77
C PHE A 71 2.88 -7.04 5.76
N VAL A 72 3.50 -7.21 4.59
CA VAL A 72 2.90 -7.97 3.49
C VAL A 72 3.83 -9.11 3.12
N GLU A 73 3.38 -10.35 3.34
CA GLU A 73 4.12 -11.51 2.87
C GLU A 73 4.00 -11.57 1.35
N THR A 74 5.14 -11.57 0.67
CA THR A 74 5.23 -11.32 -0.76
C THR A 74 5.96 -12.45 -1.47
N ALA A 75 5.48 -12.83 -2.64
CA ALA A 75 6.22 -13.64 -3.59
C ALA A 75 6.55 -12.76 -4.79
N GLY A 76 7.73 -12.92 -5.36
CA GLY A 76 8.15 -12.11 -6.51
C GLY A 76 8.70 -10.74 -6.11
N LEU A 77 9.41 -10.67 -4.99
CA LEU A 77 9.94 -9.41 -4.51
C LEU A 77 10.94 -8.78 -5.48
N ASP A 78 11.79 -9.59 -6.11
CA ASP A 78 12.75 -9.07 -7.08
C ASP A 78 12.07 -8.44 -8.29
N GLU A 79 10.97 -9.05 -8.76
CA GLU A 79 10.20 -8.50 -9.87
C GLU A 79 9.53 -7.19 -9.48
N LEU A 80 8.98 -7.11 -8.27
CA LEU A 80 8.38 -5.88 -7.78
C LEU A 80 9.44 -4.78 -7.67
N HIS A 81 10.61 -5.11 -7.12
CA HIS A 81 11.70 -4.15 -6.98
C HIS A 81 12.17 -3.64 -8.34
N ALA A 82 12.32 -4.54 -9.32
CA ALA A 82 12.72 -4.13 -10.67
C ALA A 82 11.67 -3.21 -11.30
N GLU A 83 10.39 -3.52 -11.11
CA GLU A 83 9.31 -2.72 -11.67
C GLU A 83 9.32 -1.29 -11.10
N VAL A 84 9.38 -1.16 -9.76
CA VAL A 84 9.34 0.18 -9.15
C VAL A 84 10.63 0.96 -9.43
N THR A 85 11.77 0.27 -9.50
CA THR A 85 13.04 0.91 -9.83
C THR A 85 13.00 1.49 -11.25
N ALA A 86 12.41 0.75 -12.20
CA ALA A 86 12.32 1.18 -13.59
C ALA A 86 11.46 2.44 -13.76
N LYS A 87 10.57 2.73 -12.84
CA LYS A 87 9.71 3.93 -12.91
C LYS A 87 10.45 5.21 -12.57
N LYS A 88 11.63 5.12 -11.97
CA LYS A 88 12.46 6.27 -11.61
C LYS A 88 11.70 7.34 -10.83
N TYR A 89 10.91 6.88 -9.87
CA TYR A 89 10.12 7.78 -9.03
C TYR A 89 11.03 8.68 -8.21
N ARG A 90 10.82 10.00 -8.30
CA ARG A 90 11.77 10.96 -7.74
C ARG A 90 11.79 11.01 -6.21
N TYR A 91 10.71 10.55 -5.57
CA TYR A 91 10.56 10.71 -4.11
C TYR A 91 10.93 9.48 -3.30
N LEU A 92 11.12 8.33 -3.95
CA LEU A 92 11.43 7.11 -3.22
C LEU A 92 12.14 6.11 -4.13
N LYS A 93 13.27 5.60 -3.67
CA LYS A 93 14.03 4.56 -4.37
C LYS A 93 14.28 3.42 -3.39
N PRO A 94 13.30 2.53 -3.18
CA PRO A 94 13.44 1.49 -2.18
C PRO A 94 14.46 0.44 -2.59
N GLY A 95 15.23 -0.03 -1.61
CA GLY A 95 16.14 -1.15 -1.78
C GLY A 95 15.61 -2.38 -1.09
N ILE A 96 16.23 -3.52 -1.35
CA ILE A 96 15.91 -4.76 -0.67
C ILE A 96 16.98 -5.01 0.37
N GLU A 97 16.57 -5.28 1.61
CA GLU A 97 17.48 -5.55 2.73
C GLU A 97 17.25 -6.93 3.30
N ASP A 98 18.32 -7.55 3.79
CA ASP A 98 18.19 -8.81 4.51
C ASP A 98 17.69 -8.55 5.92
N ALA A 99 16.66 -9.28 6.33
CA ALA A 99 16.13 -9.20 7.68
C ALA A 99 16.67 -10.36 8.52
N PRO A 100 16.91 -10.14 9.84
CA PRO A 100 17.49 -11.18 10.69
C PRO A 100 16.63 -12.42 10.87
N TRP A 101 15.33 -12.35 10.52
CA TRP A 101 14.45 -13.51 10.63
C TRP A 101 14.40 -14.37 9.37
N GLY A 102 15.37 -14.24 8.48
CA GLY A 102 15.44 -15.10 7.30
C GLY A 102 14.58 -14.65 6.13
N ALA A 103 14.40 -13.36 5.98
CA ALA A 103 13.62 -12.79 4.87
C ALA A 103 14.37 -11.65 4.21
N ARG A 104 13.89 -11.28 3.02
CA ARG A 104 14.32 -10.08 2.32
C ARG A 104 13.16 -9.12 2.34
N VAL A 105 13.42 -7.85 2.60
CA VAL A 105 12.35 -6.87 2.82
C VAL A 105 12.59 -5.61 1.99
N MET A 106 11.55 -5.17 1.29
CA MET A 106 11.53 -3.87 0.64
C MET A 106 10.47 -3.01 1.35
N THR A 107 10.90 -1.88 1.90
CA THR A 107 9.99 -0.97 2.60
C THR A 107 9.71 0.23 1.70
N VAL A 108 8.44 0.55 1.52
CA VAL A 108 8.04 1.79 0.86
C VAL A 108 7.30 2.67 1.86
N ILE A 109 7.49 4.00 1.72
CA ILE A 109 6.85 4.99 2.59
C ILE A 109 6.10 5.94 1.68
N ASP A 110 4.80 6.07 1.91
CA ASP A 110 3.97 6.94 1.08
C ASP A 110 4.07 8.41 1.53
N PRO A 111 3.46 9.35 0.80
CA PRO A 111 3.53 10.77 1.16
C PRO A 111 2.88 11.13 2.51
N PHE A 112 2.17 10.20 3.13
CA PHE A 112 1.44 10.42 4.39
C PHE A 112 2.07 9.66 5.55
N SER A 113 3.29 9.13 5.35
CA SER A 113 4.05 8.35 6.33
C SER A 113 3.48 6.96 6.60
N ASN A 114 2.59 6.46 5.75
CA ASN A 114 2.20 5.06 5.80
C ASN A 114 3.33 4.22 5.21
N ARG A 115 3.64 3.10 5.84
CA ARG A 115 4.72 2.21 5.42
C ARG A 115 4.18 0.86 5.02
N ILE A 116 4.74 0.30 3.96
CA ILE A 116 4.44 -1.07 3.57
C ILE A 116 5.76 -1.82 3.51
N ARG A 117 5.85 -2.91 4.26
CA ARG A 117 7.01 -3.79 4.27
C ARG A 117 6.67 -5.03 3.47
N PHE A 118 7.18 -5.11 2.24
CA PHE A 118 7.04 -6.29 1.41
C PHE A 118 8.14 -7.26 1.80
N SER A 119 7.75 -8.39 2.37
CA SER A 119 8.69 -9.37 2.93
C SER A 119 8.59 -10.68 2.18
N GLU A 120 9.71 -11.16 1.67
CA GLU A 120 9.78 -12.46 1.02
C GLU A 120 10.70 -13.36 1.82
N ARG A 121 10.17 -14.51 2.25
CA ARG A 121 10.97 -15.46 3.02
C ARG A 121 12.04 -16.06 2.13
N LYS A 122 13.26 -16.16 2.65
CA LYS A 122 14.34 -16.83 1.91
C LYS A 122 14.08 -18.32 1.85
N PRO A 123 14.52 -19.00 0.78
CA PRO A 123 14.45 -20.46 0.71
C PRO A 123 15.25 -21.06 1.87
N SER A 124 14.73 -22.14 2.45
CA SER A 124 15.41 -22.85 3.52
C SER A 124 16.44 -23.84 2.99
#